data_6a00bea6aab9921dcfa8d1214ea36b2a
#
_entry.id   6a00bea6aab9921dcfa8d1214ea36b2a
#
_cell.length_a   1.000
_cell.length_b   1.000
_cell.length_c   1.000
_cell.angle_alpha   90.00
_cell.angle_beta   90.00
_cell.angle_gamma   90.00
#
_symmetry.space_group_name_H-M   'P 1'
#
loop_
_entity.id
_entity.type
_entity.pdbx_description
1 polymer ?
#
loop_
_entity_poly.entity_id
_entity_poly.type
_entity_poly.pdbx_seq_one_letter_code
_entity_poly.pdbx_strand_id
1 'polypeptide(L)'
;MFQDKLKELREKANMTQQTLADKLFVSRSAVAKWENGNGVPSDVNLDSICLLFNISKNELFGDEIISEFREAKKAKNKYKKILLISLILTSIMTITIGCFYFVQQHKYQKEYELFKETIRKDLNSPVESFGNVSEMYLDVINSNILYNDDNVFLNENDFYVVTPSKQNMVEIKKYDYEFKEIGKFQLFLHNGYNANIVDVKTLSNNDILVLCNHSTYFNDNQAYFGYSTITKLDNNYNKIWEYTFVNEENEMNSVFEYNNKYYIFSTTSELNGISVNMLDAKICVLSRDGKLEKEENITSNEWGQIVFVKFYNEIFYVHCIAQDENGTIYKIFEYNTNLNCINSYTSDSCWKLSSYKTSNGLAYYDSSALIINGKNIPDKYGKLVLCLNINNEKLLVFKNVVDYDWSNHPKYSSYIPTITQTVYLLVDNNGNILWCKGK
;
A
#
# COMPACT_ATOMS: atom_id res chain seq x y z
N MET A 1 11.12 78.89 19.14
CA MET A 1 10.44 77.56 19.31
C MET A 1 9.15 77.67 20.09
N PHE A 2 8.22 76.77 20.05
CA PHE A 2 6.94 76.84 20.79
C PHE A 2 7.10 77.10 22.29
N GLN A 3 8.02 76.44 22.97
CA GLN A 3 8.26 76.57 24.39
C GLN A 3 8.61 78.06 24.79
N ASP A 4 9.47 78.68 24.01
CA ASP A 4 9.92 80.04 24.27
C ASP A 4 8.77 81.01 24.03
N LYS A 5 7.98 80.74 22.99
CA LYS A 5 6.80 81.55 22.65
C LYS A 5 5.72 81.50 23.73
N LEU A 6 5.41 80.22 24.19
CA LEU A 6 4.47 80.05 25.27
C LEU A 6 4.90 80.74 26.56
N LYS A 7 6.17 80.66 26.94
CA LYS A 7 6.75 81.29 28.08
C LYS A 7 6.69 82.82 27.94
N GLU A 8 7.07 83.32 26.76
CA GLU A 8 7.00 84.78 26.47
C GLU A 8 5.55 85.32 26.62
N LEU A 9 4.56 84.64 26.07
CA LEU A 9 3.15 85.00 26.15
C LEU A 9 2.63 84.99 27.60
N ARG A 10 3.02 84.01 28.40
CA ARG A 10 2.66 83.90 29.80
C ARG A 10 3.26 85.02 30.61
N GLU A 11 4.55 85.30 30.39
CA GLU A 11 5.29 86.40 31.11
C GLU A 11 4.77 87.74 30.72
N LYS A 12 4.48 88.04 29.47
CA LYS A 12 3.84 89.29 29.02
C LYS A 12 2.45 89.51 29.65
N ALA A 13 1.74 88.42 29.91
CA ALA A 13 0.43 88.45 30.59
C ALA A 13 0.56 88.50 32.12
N ASN A 14 1.76 88.63 32.69
CA ASN A 14 2.06 88.61 34.13
C ASN A 14 1.49 87.37 34.86
N MET A 15 1.49 86.22 34.22
CA MET A 15 0.97 84.97 34.79
C MET A 15 2.11 84.10 35.32
N THR A 16 1.84 83.44 36.46
CA THR A 16 2.66 82.28 36.88
C THR A 16 2.35 81.01 36.09
N GLN A 17 3.22 80.01 36.08
CA GLN A 17 2.92 78.74 35.50
C GLN A 17 1.65 78.08 36.10
N GLN A 18 1.41 78.32 37.42
CA GLN A 18 0.19 77.84 38.07
C GLN A 18 -1.06 78.55 37.53
N THR A 19 -0.97 79.89 37.43
CA THR A 19 -2.09 80.74 36.92
C THR A 19 -2.45 80.32 35.45
N LEU A 20 -1.43 80.07 34.64
CA LEU A 20 -1.66 79.57 33.26
C LEU A 20 -2.30 78.16 33.23
N ALA A 21 -1.82 77.28 34.09
CA ALA A 21 -2.34 75.98 34.24
C ALA A 21 -3.83 75.95 34.66
N ASP A 22 -4.17 76.77 35.63
CA ASP A 22 -5.55 76.96 36.13
C ASP A 22 -6.50 77.45 35.01
N LYS A 23 -6.03 78.46 34.23
CA LYS A 23 -6.79 78.98 33.09
C LYS A 23 -6.98 77.97 31.92
N LEU A 24 -6.04 77.08 31.76
CA LEU A 24 -6.09 76.05 30.71
C LEU A 24 -6.69 74.70 31.20
N PHE A 25 -7.07 74.65 32.49
CA PHE A 25 -7.61 73.44 33.13
C PHE A 25 -6.64 72.23 33.03
N VAL A 26 -5.32 72.49 33.21
CA VAL A 26 -4.30 71.45 33.19
C VAL A 26 -3.47 71.48 34.47
N SER A 27 -2.60 70.51 34.70
CA SER A 27 -1.67 70.57 35.83
C SER A 27 -0.53 71.60 35.60
N ARG A 28 0.00 72.21 36.66
CA ARG A 28 1.19 73.09 36.59
C ARG A 28 2.37 72.32 35.96
N SER A 29 2.51 70.99 36.24
CA SER A 29 3.56 70.16 35.66
C SER A 29 3.46 70.02 34.15
N ALA A 30 2.25 70.09 33.60
CA ALA A 30 2.05 70.09 32.15
C ALA A 30 2.57 71.38 31.52
N VAL A 31 2.20 72.52 32.07
CA VAL A 31 2.72 73.80 31.59
C VAL A 31 4.24 73.89 31.71
N ALA A 32 4.82 73.43 32.83
CA ALA A 32 6.25 73.37 33.01
C ALA A 32 6.96 72.47 31.98
N LYS A 33 6.37 71.32 31.63
CA LYS A 33 6.90 70.47 30.58
C LYS A 33 6.85 71.10 29.20
N TRP A 34 5.77 71.87 28.92
CA TRP A 34 5.63 72.55 27.63
C TRP A 34 6.62 73.67 27.45
N GLU A 35 6.85 74.51 28.51
CA GLU A 35 7.81 75.56 28.49
C GLU A 35 9.28 75.14 28.52
N ASN A 36 9.55 73.90 29.02
CA ASN A 36 10.89 73.31 29.02
C ASN A 36 11.15 72.41 27.77
N GLY A 37 10.22 72.36 26.83
CA GLY A 37 10.37 71.54 25.62
C GLY A 37 10.20 69.99 25.80
N ASN A 38 9.81 69.55 27.00
CA ASN A 38 9.68 68.19 27.38
C ASN A 38 8.28 67.59 27.08
N GLY A 39 7.53 68.27 26.21
CA GLY A 39 6.21 67.85 25.78
C GLY A 39 5.52 68.93 24.94
N VAL A 40 4.49 68.47 24.19
CA VAL A 40 3.65 69.37 23.37
C VAL A 40 2.21 69.23 23.87
N PRO A 41 1.46 70.36 24.01
CA PRO A 41 0.05 70.27 24.35
C PRO A 41 -0.77 69.44 23.33
N SER A 42 -1.87 68.88 23.77
CA SER A 42 -2.86 68.27 22.84
C SER A 42 -3.48 69.35 21.94
N ASP A 43 -4.11 68.93 20.82
CA ASP A 43 -4.81 69.84 19.89
C ASP A 43 -5.82 70.78 20.66
N VAL A 44 -6.53 70.19 21.63
CA VAL A 44 -7.51 70.90 22.46
C VAL A 44 -6.82 72.01 23.37
N ASN A 45 -5.71 71.66 23.99
CA ASN A 45 -4.94 72.59 24.81
C ASN A 45 -4.28 73.64 23.96
N LEU A 46 -3.83 73.29 22.75
CA LEU A 46 -3.30 74.29 21.80
C LEU A 46 -4.36 75.30 21.39
N ASP A 47 -5.58 74.86 21.10
CA ASP A 47 -6.71 75.71 20.78
C ASP A 47 -7.04 76.64 22.00
N SER A 48 -7.00 76.08 23.22
CA SER A 48 -7.23 76.84 24.44
C SER A 48 -6.12 77.89 24.68
N ILE A 49 -4.86 77.58 24.42
CA ILE A 49 -3.72 78.55 24.50
C ILE A 49 -3.92 79.64 23.46
N CYS A 50 -4.22 79.30 22.23
CA CYS A 50 -4.47 80.27 21.17
C CYS A 50 -5.62 81.22 21.52
N LEU A 51 -6.68 80.67 22.07
CA LEU A 51 -7.86 81.46 22.48
C LEU A 51 -7.52 82.42 23.70
N LEU A 52 -6.79 81.89 24.70
CA LEU A 52 -6.41 82.63 25.89
C LEU A 52 -5.54 83.83 25.57
N PHE A 53 -4.61 83.68 24.63
CA PHE A 53 -3.67 84.74 24.26
C PHE A 53 -4.10 85.49 22.99
N ASN A 54 -5.25 85.20 22.44
CA ASN A 54 -5.79 85.78 21.19
C ASN A 54 -4.79 85.74 20.04
N ILE A 55 -4.14 84.61 19.81
CA ILE A 55 -3.16 84.41 18.75
C ILE A 55 -3.53 83.19 17.89
N SER A 56 -3.08 83.14 16.66
CA SER A 56 -3.22 81.99 15.79
C SER A 56 -2.21 80.87 16.15
N LYS A 57 -2.50 79.59 15.74
CA LYS A 57 -1.51 78.51 15.84
C LYS A 57 -0.24 78.82 15.05
N ASN A 58 -0.35 79.55 13.97
CA ASN A 58 0.80 79.96 13.16
C ASN A 58 1.72 80.93 13.94
N GLU A 59 1.16 81.89 14.71
CA GLU A 59 1.94 82.79 15.58
C GLU A 59 2.55 82.01 16.77
N LEU A 60 1.91 80.96 17.24
CA LEU A 60 2.41 80.17 18.36
C LEU A 60 3.55 79.18 17.95
N PHE A 61 3.51 78.55 16.76
CA PHE A 61 4.47 77.56 16.31
C PHE A 61 5.39 78.03 15.18
N GLY A 62 4.98 79.01 14.40
CA GLY A 62 5.52 79.32 13.08
C GLY A 62 4.91 78.38 12.00
N ASP A 63 4.82 78.89 10.77
CA ASP A 63 4.13 78.19 9.69
C ASP A 63 4.73 76.79 9.30
N GLU A 64 6.02 76.65 9.43
CA GLU A 64 6.78 75.48 9.05
C GLU A 64 6.44 74.25 9.96
N ILE A 65 6.39 74.45 11.23
CA ILE A 65 6.09 73.39 12.21
C ILE A 65 4.64 72.87 12.07
N ILE A 66 3.70 73.80 11.78
CA ILE A 66 2.31 73.43 11.60
C ILE A 66 2.12 72.59 10.34
N SER A 67 2.87 72.87 9.27
CA SER A 67 2.83 72.05 8.06
C SER A 67 3.33 70.63 8.31
N GLU A 68 4.42 70.46 9.03
CA GLU A 68 4.95 69.12 9.41
C GLU A 68 3.96 68.35 10.29
N PHE A 69 3.30 68.92 11.24
CA PHE A 69 2.27 68.26 12.06
C PHE A 69 1.09 67.86 11.26
N ARG A 70 0.66 68.65 10.28
CA ARG A 70 -0.44 68.27 9.37
C ARG A 70 -0.07 67.14 8.48
N GLU A 71 1.15 67.08 7.93
CA GLU A 71 1.65 65.99 7.09
C GLU A 71 1.82 64.69 7.90
N ALA A 72 2.39 64.71 9.09
CA ALA A 72 2.51 63.57 9.97
C ALA A 72 1.14 62.97 10.33
N LYS A 73 0.14 63.81 10.60
CA LYS A 73 -1.23 63.37 10.90
C LYS A 73 -1.91 62.74 9.67
N LYS A 74 -1.71 63.29 8.46
CA LYS A 74 -2.18 62.72 7.19
C LYS A 74 -1.50 61.38 6.92
N ALA A 75 -0.19 61.25 7.10
CA ALA A 75 0.55 60.03 6.95
C ALA A 75 0.05 58.93 7.90
N LYS A 76 -0.10 59.22 9.19
CA LYS A 76 -0.64 58.29 10.19
C LYS A 76 -2.04 57.78 9.83
N ASN A 77 -2.91 58.63 9.33
CA ASN A 77 -4.23 58.21 8.88
C ASN A 77 -4.20 57.39 7.60
N LYS A 78 -3.25 57.66 6.68
CA LYS A 78 -3.02 56.85 5.48
C LYS A 78 -2.56 55.43 5.85
N TYR A 79 -1.59 55.29 6.76
CA TYR A 79 -1.12 53.99 7.24
C TYR A 79 -2.23 53.19 7.94
N LYS A 80 -3.07 53.83 8.77
CA LYS A 80 -4.22 53.14 9.38
C LYS A 80 -5.19 52.61 8.34
N LYS A 81 -5.46 53.36 7.27
CA LYS A 81 -6.33 52.89 6.17
C LYS A 81 -5.71 51.73 5.41
N ILE A 82 -4.42 51.81 5.09
CA ILE A 82 -3.69 50.72 4.42
C ILE A 82 -3.71 49.42 5.28
N LEU A 83 -3.45 49.56 6.58
CA LEU A 83 -3.52 48.41 7.50
C LEU A 83 -4.91 47.78 7.55
N LEU A 84 -5.95 48.60 7.61
CA LEU A 84 -7.33 48.11 7.61
C LEU A 84 -7.66 47.37 6.31
N ILE A 85 -7.26 47.92 5.16
CA ILE A 85 -7.49 47.28 3.86
C ILE A 85 -6.72 45.96 3.78
N SER A 86 -5.46 45.91 4.25
CA SER A 86 -4.68 44.68 4.26
C SER A 86 -5.30 43.60 5.14
N LEU A 87 -5.84 43.94 6.31
CA LEU A 87 -6.56 43.00 7.18
C LEU A 87 -7.83 42.47 6.52
N ILE A 88 -8.58 43.30 5.81
CA ILE A 88 -9.77 42.89 5.09
C ILE A 88 -9.38 41.91 3.95
N LEU A 89 -8.34 42.27 3.17
CA LEU A 89 -7.87 41.40 2.07
C LEU A 89 -7.38 40.02 2.56
N THR A 90 -6.61 39.99 3.67
CA THR A 90 -6.17 38.74 4.25
C THR A 90 -7.33 37.90 4.76
N SER A 91 -8.33 38.52 5.38
CA SER A 91 -9.55 37.81 5.83
C SER A 91 -10.35 37.24 4.66
N ILE A 92 -10.50 37.99 3.57
CA ILE A 92 -11.15 37.48 2.35
C ILE A 92 -10.37 36.32 1.77
N MET A 93 -9.04 36.45 1.69
CA MET A 93 -8.18 35.38 1.18
C MET A 93 -8.30 34.09 2.02
N THR A 94 -8.30 34.19 3.34
CA THR A 94 -8.45 33.02 4.22
C THR A 94 -9.82 32.35 4.07
N ILE A 95 -10.89 33.15 3.93
CA ILE A 95 -12.24 32.65 3.69
C ILE A 95 -12.33 31.95 2.32
N THR A 96 -11.76 32.53 1.27
CA THR A 96 -11.77 31.92 -0.07
C THR A 96 -11.01 30.62 -0.11
N ILE A 97 -9.83 30.54 0.53
CA ILE A 97 -9.06 29.30 0.67
C ILE A 97 -9.86 28.26 1.45
N GLY A 98 -10.49 28.64 2.55
CA GLY A 98 -11.34 27.76 3.35
C GLY A 98 -12.54 27.23 2.57
N CYS A 99 -13.23 28.08 1.83
CA CYS A 99 -14.33 27.66 0.95
C CYS A 99 -13.86 26.73 -0.16
N PHE A 100 -12.73 27.04 -0.80
CA PHE A 100 -12.14 26.16 -1.82
C PHE A 100 -11.83 24.78 -1.27
N TYR A 101 -11.16 24.72 -0.10
CA TYR A 101 -10.86 23.47 0.58
C TYR A 101 -12.11 22.69 0.94
N PHE A 102 -13.14 23.36 1.45
CA PHE A 102 -14.43 22.75 1.79
C PHE A 102 -15.13 22.15 0.55
N VAL A 103 -15.15 22.87 -0.56
CA VAL A 103 -15.74 22.39 -1.82
C VAL A 103 -14.98 21.17 -2.33
N GLN A 104 -13.62 21.18 -2.30
CA GLN A 104 -12.81 20.03 -2.69
C GLN A 104 -13.07 18.81 -1.82
N GLN A 105 -13.15 18.99 -0.50
CA GLN A 105 -13.48 17.92 0.42
C GLN A 105 -14.86 17.34 0.17
N HIS A 106 -15.86 18.19 -0.07
CA HIS A 106 -17.21 17.72 -0.36
C HIS A 106 -17.30 16.95 -1.69
N LYS A 107 -16.62 17.44 -2.73
CA LYS A 107 -16.50 16.74 -4.02
C LYS A 107 -15.85 15.38 -3.84
N TYR A 108 -14.73 15.32 -3.12
CA TYR A 108 -14.02 14.09 -2.82
C TYR A 108 -14.90 13.08 -2.08
N GLN A 109 -15.62 13.51 -1.04
CA GLN A 109 -16.53 12.64 -0.29
C GLN A 109 -17.64 12.07 -1.19
N LYS A 110 -18.22 12.90 -2.06
CA LYS A 110 -19.24 12.44 -3.00
C LYS A 110 -18.70 11.40 -4.00
N GLU A 111 -17.52 11.63 -4.56
CA GLU A 111 -16.85 10.67 -5.46
C GLU A 111 -16.53 9.36 -4.73
N TYR A 112 -16.12 9.45 -3.48
CA TYR A 112 -15.82 8.30 -2.65
C TYR A 112 -17.09 7.48 -2.31
N GLU A 113 -18.20 8.11 -1.96
CA GLU A 113 -19.45 7.36 -1.72
C GLU A 113 -19.97 6.69 -3.00
N LEU A 114 -19.86 7.35 -4.15
CA LEU A 114 -20.20 6.74 -5.43
C LEU A 114 -19.31 5.53 -5.76
N PHE A 115 -18.03 5.63 -5.48
CA PHE A 115 -17.08 4.52 -5.63
C PHE A 115 -17.44 3.34 -4.73
N LYS A 116 -17.75 3.58 -3.44
CA LYS A 116 -18.22 2.54 -2.52
C LYS A 116 -19.49 1.85 -3.05
N GLU A 117 -20.47 2.63 -3.50
CA GLU A 117 -21.70 2.07 -4.05
C GLU A 117 -21.45 1.20 -5.29
N THR A 118 -20.51 1.59 -6.14
CA THR A 118 -20.14 0.82 -7.32
C THR A 118 -19.53 -0.52 -6.93
N ILE A 119 -18.54 -0.50 -6.01
CA ILE A 119 -17.86 -1.73 -5.55
C ILE A 119 -18.83 -2.64 -4.79
N ARG A 120 -19.71 -2.08 -3.95
CA ARG A 120 -20.68 -2.89 -3.19
C ARG A 120 -21.64 -3.67 -4.08
N LYS A 121 -21.89 -3.22 -5.31
CA LYS A 121 -22.73 -3.96 -6.27
C LYS A 121 -22.07 -5.26 -6.73
N ASP A 122 -20.75 -5.33 -6.72
CA ASP A 122 -19.98 -6.48 -7.16
C ASP A 122 -19.59 -7.41 -6.01
N LEU A 123 -19.97 -7.08 -4.75
CA LEU A 123 -19.69 -7.91 -3.60
C LEU A 123 -20.65 -9.10 -3.51
N ASN A 124 -20.12 -10.22 -3.11
CA ASN A 124 -20.92 -11.39 -2.79
C ASN A 124 -21.62 -11.23 -1.44
N SER A 125 -22.80 -11.82 -1.32
CA SER A 125 -23.44 -11.95 -0.01
C SER A 125 -22.67 -12.95 0.87
N PRO A 126 -22.65 -12.77 2.20
CA PRO A 126 -22.11 -13.79 3.09
C PRO A 126 -22.75 -15.15 2.86
N VAL A 127 -21.92 -16.18 2.81
CA VAL A 127 -22.38 -17.55 2.58
C VAL A 127 -22.82 -18.16 3.92
N GLU A 128 -24.04 -18.66 3.97
CA GLU A 128 -24.55 -19.39 5.14
C GLU A 128 -24.02 -20.82 5.13
N SER A 129 -23.70 -21.30 6.34
CA SER A 129 -23.26 -22.68 6.53
C SER A 129 -24.45 -23.65 6.39
N PHE A 130 -24.22 -24.81 5.76
CA PHE A 130 -25.23 -25.87 5.64
C PHE A 130 -24.58 -27.26 5.64
N GLY A 131 -25.36 -28.28 5.95
CA GLY A 131 -24.90 -29.65 6.05
C GLY A 131 -24.18 -29.97 7.36
N ASN A 132 -23.93 -31.24 7.59
CA ASN A 132 -23.21 -31.72 8.77
C ASN A 132 -21.73 -31.90 8.44
N VAL A 133 -20.89 -31.12 9.08
CA VAL A 133 -19.42 -31.20 8.95
C VAL A 133 -18.93 -32.30 9.88
N SER A 134 -18.18 -33.27 9.38
CA SER A 134 -17.55 -34.28 10.25
C SER A 134 -16.49 -33.66 11.17
N GLU A 135 -16.23 -34.27 12.33
CA GLU A 135 -15.24 -33.78 13.29
C GLU A 135 -13.85 -33.60 12.67
N MET A 136 -13.43 -34.51 11.78
CA MET A 136 -12.17 -34.45 11.06
C MET A 136 -11.99 -33.14 10.30
N TYR A 137 -13.03 -32.66 9.61
CA TYR A 137 -12.95 -31.40 8.86
C TYR A 137 -13.07 -30.18 9.77
N LEU A 138 -13.77 -30.31 10.92
CA LEU A 138 -13.85 -29.22 11.92
C LEU A 138 -12.48 -28.88 12.52
N ASP A 139 -11.67 -29.88 12.79
CA ASP A 139 -10.32 -29.67 13.30
C ASP A 139 -9.45 -28.91 12.29
N VAL A 140 -9.58 -29.22 11.02
CA VAL A 140 -8.92 -28.49 9.92
C VAL A 140 -9.38 -27.03 9.86
N ILE A 141 -10.70 -26.83 9.86
CA ILE A 141 -11.30 -25.49 9.78
C ILE A 141 -10.92 -24.64 11.01
N ASN A 142 -10.78 -25.27 12.18
CA ASN A 142 -10.45 -24.58 13.42
C ASN A 142 -8.96 -24.38 13.65
N SER A 143 -8.10 -25.17 13.01
CA SER A 143 -6.65 -25.15 13.22
C SER A 143 -5.93 -23.92 12.62
N ASN A 144 -6.63 -23.08 11.87
CA ASN A 144 -6.06 -21.95 11.12
C ASN A 144 -4.94 -22.34 10.11
N ILE A 145 -4.78 -23.63 9.83
CA ILE A 145 -3.74 -24.15 8.93
C ILE A 145 -3.89 -23.60 7.50
N LEU A 146 -5.12 -23.34 7.09
CA LEU A 146 -5.46 -22.94 5.71
C LEU A 146 -5.75 -21.44 5.53
N TYR A 147 -5.31 -20.58 6.47
CA TYR A 147 -5.65 -19.15 6.44
C TYR A 147 -4.81 -18.31 5.47
N ASN A 148 -3.63 -18.79 5.05
CA ASN A 148 -2.74 -18.08 4.14
C ASN A 148 -2.45 -18.94 2.91
N ASP A 149 -2.98 -18.51 1.77
CA ASP A 149 -2.93 -19.20 0.48
C ASP A 149 -1.49 -19.43 -0.03
N ASP A 150 -0.56 -18.53 0.32
CA ASP A 150 0.83 -18.55 -0.16
C ASP A 150 1.73 -19.53 0.59
N ASN A 151 1.20 -20.24 1.60
CA ASN A 151 2.00 -21.02 2.53
C ASN A 151 1.63 -22.51 2.58
N VAL A 152 0.82 -22.99 1.64
CA VAL A 152 0.38 -24.41 1.57
C VAL A 152 0.83 -25.03 0.26
N PHE A 153 1.64 -26.09 0.34
CA PHE A 153 2.21 -26.80 -0.81
C PHE A 153 1.71 -28.22 -0.85
N LEU A 154 0.97 -28.57 -1.92
CA LEU A 154 0.30 -29.84 -2.07
C LEU A 154 1.17 -30.85 -2.84
N ASN A 155 1.23 -32.08 -2.36
CA ASN A 155 1.83 -33.23 -3.02
C ASN A 155 0.78 -34.35 -3.18
N GLU A 156 1.16 -35.49 -3.77
CA GLU A 156 0.23 -36.61 -3.98
C GLU A 156 -0.35 -37.19 -2.69
N ASN A 157 0.47 -37.35 -1.66
CA ASN A 157 0.12 -38.08 -0.44
C ASN A 157 0.20 -37.22 0.84
N ASP A 158 0.70 -35.99 0.73
CA ASP A 158 0.92 -35.10 1.84
C ASP A 158 0.85 -33.62 1.40
N PHE A 159 0.90 -32.72 2.37
CA PHE A 159 1.04 -31.30 2.10
C PHE A 159 1.90 -30.62 3.15
N TYR A 160 2.47 -29.51 2.77
CA TYR A 160 3.30 -28.70 3.65
C TYR A 160 2.64 -27.35 3.94
N VAL A 161 2.77 -26.92 5.19
CA VAL A 161 2.36 -25.59 5.65
C VAL A 161 3.59 -24.86 6.13
N VAL A 162 3.85 -23.70 5.52
CA VAL A 162 4.97 -22.85 5.86
C VAL A 162 4.49 -21.74 6.78
N THR A 163 5.12 -21.59 7.92
CA THR A 163 4.81 -20.52 8.87
C THR A 163 6.03 -19.60 8.98
N PRO A 164 5.90 -18.30 8.65
CA PRO A 164 6.97 -17.35 8.88
C PRO A 164 7.34 -17.34 10.37
N SER A 165 8.58 -17.67 10.66
CA SER A 165 9.09 -17.64 12.03
C SER A 165 9.76 -16.30 12.31
N LYS A 166 9.86 -15.93 13.58
CA LYS A 166 10.62 -14.76 14.02
C LYS A 166 12.12 -15.06 13.84
N GLN A 167 12.89 -14.08 13.34
CA GLN A 167 14.37 -14.15 13.28
C GLN A 167 14.96 -15.09 12.20
N ASN A 168 14.76 -14.78 10.92
CA ASN A 168 15.46 -15.45 9.83
C ASN A 168 15.28 -16.99 9.79
N MET A 169 14.17 -17.47 10.25
CA MET A 169 13.79 -18.87 10.22
C MET A 169 12.38 -19.04 9.62
N VAL A 170 12.21 -20.09 8.84
CA VAL A 170 10.91 -20.53 8.35
C VAL A 170 10.64 -21.93 8.95
N GLU A 171 9.50 -22.09 9.59
CA GLU A 171 9.04 -23.39 10.07
C GLU A 171 8.15 -24.02 8.99
N ILE A 172 8.46 -25.25 8.61
CA ILE A 172 7.71 -26.02 7.63
C ILE A 172 7.17 -27.28 8.32
N LYS A 173 5.84 -27.40 8.33
CA LYS A 173 5.15 -28.56 8.91
C LYS A 173 4.58 -29.41 7.78
N LYS A 174 4.76 -30.73 7.89
CA LYS A 174 4.22 -31.72 6.97
C LYS A 174 2.99 -32.37 7.55
N TYR A 175 1.95 -32.47 6.77
CA TYR A 175 0.67 -33.08 7.13
C TYR A 175 0.28 -34.18 6.12
N ASP A 176 -0.35 -35.23 6.59
CA ASP A 176 -1.09 -36.14 5.73
C ASP A 176 -2.47 -35.54 5.36
N TYR A 177 -3.19 -36.17 4.45
CA TYR A 177 -4.53 -35.71 4.07
C TYR A 177 -5.62 -36.06 5.09
N GLU A 178 -5.27 -36.66 6.22
CA GLU A 178 -6.11 -36.75 7.42
C GLU A 178 -5.82 -35.58 8.39
N PHE A 179 -4.98 -34.60 7.96
CA PHE A 179 -4.57 -33.39 8.70
C PHE A 179 -3.78 -33.67 9.98
N LYS A 180 -3.18 -34.82 10.07
CA LYS A 180 -2.26 -35.15 11.13
C LYS A 180 -0.86 -34.60 10.78
N GLU A 181 -0.26 -33.87 11.70
CA GLU A 181 1.15 -33.49 11.57
C GLU A 181 2.02 -34.73 11.58
N ILE A 182 2.68 -35.02 10.46
CA ILE A 182 3.56 -36.18 10.27
C ILE A 182 5.04 -35.79 10.21
N GLY A 183 5.33 -34.48 10.25
CA GLY A 183 6.71 -34.00 10.27
C GLY A 183 6.81 -32.49 10.43
N LYS A 184 8.01 -32.06 10.82
CA LYS A 184 8.30 -30.66 11.02
C LYS A 184 9.80 -30.40 10.91
N PHE A 185 10.17 -29.33 10.22
CA PHE A 185 11.57 -28.88 10.12
C PHE A 185 11.67 -27.36 9.97
N GLN A 186 12.89 -26.86 10.10
CA GLN A 186 13.15 -25.42 10.01
C GLN A 186 14.24 -25.16 8.97
N LEU A 187 14.05 -24.13 8.18
CA LEU A 187 15.07 -23.60 7.29
C LEU A 187 15.59 -22.28 7.84
N PHE A 188 16.91 -22.19 7.92
CA PHE A 188 17.59 -20.95 8.33
C PHE A 188 17.83 -20.08 7.09
N LEU A 189 17.48 -18.82 7.21
CA LEU A 189 17.66 -17.82 6.18
C LEU A 189 18.96 -17.05 6.43
N HIS A 190 19.60 -16.61 5.38
CA HIS A 190 20.75 -15.72 5.52
C HIS A 190 20.33 -14.36 6.12
N ASN A 191 21.18 -13.83 7.02
CA ASN A 191 20.93 -12.54 7.66
C ASN A 191 20.74 -11.42 6.62
N GLY A 192 19.66 -10.66 6.77
CA GLY A 192 19.34 -9.51 5.91
C GLY A 192 18.46 -9.81 4.72
N TYR A 193 18.07 -11.07 4.50
CA TYR A 193 17.14 -11.46 3.44
C TYR A 193 15.84 -11.99 4.03
N ASN A 194 14.74 -11.67 3.36
CA ASN A 194 13.46 -12.35 3.55
C ASN A 194 13.41 -13.54 2.61
N ALA A 195 12.86 -14.65 3.07
CA ALA A 195 12.65 -15.81 2.24
C ALA A 195 11.18 -15.95 1.89
N ASN A 196 10.93 -16.22 0.63
CA ASN A 196 9.66 -16.66 0.12
C ASN A 196 9.81 -18.11 -0.35
N ILE A 197 9.19 -19.04 0.37
CA ILE A 197 9.13 -20.44 -0.07
C ILE A 197 8.17 -20.51 -1.25
N VAL A 198 8.69 -20.95 -2.37
CA VAL A 198 7.96 -21.01 -3.64
C VAL A 198 7.31 -22.38 -3.84
N ASP A 199 8.02 -23.44 -3.46
CA ASP A 199 7.53 -24.80 -3.58
C ASP A 199 8.19 -25.74 -2.55
N VAL A 200 7.41 -26.74 -2.09
CA VAL A 200 7.90 -27.83 -1.23
C VAL A 200 7.36 -29.14 -1.77
N LYS A 201 8.26 -30.01 -2.22
CA LYS A 201 7.91 -31.30 -2.84
C LYS A 201 8.44 -32.48 -2.03
N THR A 202 7.56 -33.46 -1.82
CA THR A 202 7.99 -34.81 -1.43
C THR A 202 8.39 -35.57 -2.69
N LEU A 203 9.63 -36.03 -2.74
CA LEU A 203 10.18 -36.76 -3.86
C LEU A 203 9.77 -38.25 -3.81
N SER A 204 9.98 -38.95 -4.92
CA SER A 204 9.62 -40.38 -5.08
C SER A 204 10.30 -41.29 -4.04
N ASN A 205 11.43 -40.89 -3.49
CA ASN A 205 12.17 -41.61 -2.44
C ASN A 205 11.90 -41.10 -1.02
N ASN A 206 10.88 -40.27 -0.83
CA ASN A 206 10.52 -39.56 0.41
C ASN A 206 11.52 -38.47 0.87
N ASP A 207 12.55 -38.15 0.11
CA ASP A 207 13.33 -36.94 0.33
C ASP A 207 12.43 -35.69 0.05
N ILE A 208 12.89 -34.54 0.50
CA ILE A 208 12.13 -33.29 0.36
C ILE A 208 12.96 -32.30 -0.44
N LEU A 209 12.29 -31.61 -1.34
CA LEU A 209 12.87 -30.54 -2.11
C LEU A 209 12.18 -29.23 -1.73
N VAL A 210 12.95 -28.21 -1.36
CA VAL A 210 12.45 -26.88 -1.01
C VAL A 210 13.03 -25.86 -1.96
N LEU A 211 12.15 -25.13 -2.63
CA LEU A 211 12.47 -24.01 -3.53
C LEU A 211 12.21 -22.70 -2.81
N CYS A 212 13.19 -21.84 -2.74
CA CYS A 212 13.11 -20.59 -1.99
C CYS A 212 13.70 -19.41 -2.77
N ASN A 213 12.93 -18.33 -2.86
CA ASN A 213 13.40 -17.03 -3.34
C ASN A 213 13.80 -16.15 -2.15
N HIS A 214 14.99 -15.59 -2.20
CA HIS A 214 15.55 -14.71 -1.17
C HIS A 214 15.52 -13.27 -1.68
N SER A 215 14.87 -12.39 -0.93
CA SER A 215 14.76 -10.97 -1.27
C SER A 215 15.27 -10.09 -0.14
N THR A 216 15.80 -8.93 -0.46
CA THR A 216 16.17 -7.89 0.50
C THR A 216 15.37 -6.62 0.21
N TYR A 217 15.16 -5.81 1.24
CA TYR A 217 14.56 -4.49 1.09
C TYR A 217 15.67 -3.44 1.08
N PHE A 218 15.78 -2.69 -0.02
CA PHE A 218 16.51 -1.43 -0.04
C PHE A 218 15.55 -0.29 0.24
N ASN A 219 16.08 0.85 0.69
CA ASN A 219 15.33 2.05 1.09
C ASN A 219 14.05 2.25 0.25
N ASP A 220 12.94 2.57 0.92
CA ASP A 220 11.63 2.88 0.35
C ASP A 220 10.66 1.72 0.07
N ASN A 221 10.77 0.60 0.80
CA ASN A 221 9.81 -0.52 0.74
C ASN A 221 9.73 -1.28 -0.60
N GLN A 222 10.74 -1.21 -1.43
CA GLN A 222 10.84 -2.07 -2.60
C GLN A 222 11.66 -3.33 -2.28
N ALA A 223 11.07 -4.50 -2.53
CA ALA A 223 11.75 -5.78 -2.40
C ALA A 223 12.59 -6.05 -3.66
N TYR A 224 13.85 -6.40 -3.47
CA TYR A 224 14.72 -6.86 -4.54
C TYR A 224 15.04 -8.34 -4.33
N PHE A 225 14.97 -9.13 -5.39
CA PHE A 225 15.42 -10.51 -5.36
C PHE A 225 16.94 -10.54 -5.27
N GLY A 226 17.46 -11.23 -4.27
CA GLY A 226 18.90 -11.35 -4.06
C GLY A 226 19.47 -12.61 -4.69
N TYR A 227 18.80 -13.74 -4.53
CA TYR A 227 19.18 -15.04 -5.09
C TYR A 227 18.07 -16.05 -4.82
N SER A 228 18.14 -17.20 -5.46
CA SER A 228 17.21 -18.32 -5.19
C SER A 228 17.96 -19.58 -4.84
N THR A 229 17.38 -20.42 -3.99
CA THR A 229 17.96 -21.69 -3.59
C THR A 229 16.99 -22.83 -3.82
N ILE A 230 17.55 -23.98 -4.15
CA ILE A 230 16.87 -25.26 -4.09
C ILE A 230 17.63 -26.16 -3.13
N THR A 231 16.96 -26.57 -2.07
CA THR A 231 17.54 -27.37 -1.00
C THR A 231 16.91 -28.75 -0.99
N LYS A 232 17.75 -29.79 -1.03
CA LYS A 232 17.31 -31.17 -0.86
C LYS A 232 17.59 -31.64 0.56
N LEU A 233 16.57 -32.19 1.18
CA LEU A 233 16.63 -32.77 2.53
C LEU A 233 16.33 -34.28 2.42
N ASP A 234 16.91 -35.08 3.33
CA ASP A 234 16.52 -36.47 3.52
C ASP A 234 15.17 -36.58 4.27
N ASN A 235 14.67 -37.79 4.42
CA ASN A 235 13.43 -38.05 5.14
C ASN A 235 13.49 -37.77 6.67
N ASN A 236 14.68 -37.48 7.19
CA ASN A 236 14.90 -37.01 8.58
C ASN A 236 15.14 -35.49 8.64
N TYR A 237 14.91 -34.80 7.52
CA TYR A 237 15.09 -33.34 7.37
C TYR A 237 16.54 -32.85 7.44
N ASN A 238 17.54 -33.73 7.26
CA ASN A 238 18.93 -33.32 7.14
C ASN A 238 19.23 -32.85 5.71
N LYS A 239 19.95 -31.73 5.59
CA LYS A 239 20.35 -31.22 4.27
C LYS A 239 21.32 -32.18 3.58
N ILE A 240 20.92 -32.67 2.40
CA ILE A 240 21.76 -33.49 1.52
C ILE A 240 22.64 -32.57 0.66
N TRP A 241 22.00 -31.62 -0.03
CA TRP A 241 22.67 -30.62 -0.84
C TRP A 241 21.82 -29.37 -1.00
N GLU A 242 22.45 -28.31 -1.46
CA GLU A 242 21.82 -27.05 -1.80
C GLU A 242 22.44 -26.50 -3.05
N TYR A 243 21.65 -26.07 -4.00
CA TYR A 243 22.06 -25.35 -5.19
C TYR A 243 21.58 -23.89 -5.10
N THR A 244 22.49 -22.94 -5.34
CA THR A 244 22.19 -21.52 -5.33
C THR A 244 22.26 -20.97 -6.75
N PHE A 245 21.19 -20.34 -7.17
CA PHE A 245 21.17 -19.58 -8.40
C PHE A 245 21.66 -18.16 -8.12
N VAL A 246 22.89 -17.88 -8.57
CA VAL A 246 23.66 -16.69 -8.18
C VAL A 246 23.26 -15.43 -8.95
N ASN A 247 22.47 -15.54 -10.01
CA ASN A 247 22.04 -14.38 -10.77
C ASN A 247 20.90 -13.67 -10.01
N GLU A 248 21.14 -12.44 -9.65
CA GLU A 248 20.27 -11.54 -8.87
C GLU A 248 18.87 -11.32 -9.49
N GLU A 249 18.57 -11.98 -10.60
CA GLU A 249 17.46 -11.65 -11.48
C GLU A 249 16.49 -12.84 -11.71
N ASN A 250 16.70 -13.98 -11.04
CA ASN A 250 15.86 -15.16 -11.25
C ASN A 250 14.85 -15.37 -10.13
N GLU A 251 13.59 -15.20 -10.44
CA GLU A 251 12.48 -15.62 -9.58
C GLU A 251 12.05 -17.05 -9.94
N MET A 252 12.25 -17.99 -9.02
CA MET A 252 11.83 -19.37 -9.18
C MET A 252 10.31 -19.48 -9.03
N ASN A 253 9.67 -20.32 -9.87
CA ASN A 253 8.23 -20.51 -9.87
C ASN A 253 7.79 -21.91 -9.43
N SER A 254 8.50 -22.95 -9.90
CA SER A 254 8.10 -24.35 -9.61
C SER A 254 9.22 -25.34 -9.88
N VAL A 255 9.12 -26.52 -9.27
CA VAL A 255 10.05 -27.63 -9.49
C VAL A 255 9.30 -28.93 -9.71
N PHE A 256 9.83 -29.77 -10.60
CA PHE A 256 9.29 -31.10 -10.92
C PHE A 256 10.40 -32.14 -10.93
N GLU A 257 10.14 -33.30 -10.31
CA GLU A 257 11.01 -34.48 -10.40
C GLU A 257 10.56 -35.37 -11.57
N TYR A 258 11.49 -35.72 -12.46
CA TYR A 258 11.26 -36.68 -13.49
C TYR A 258 12.57 -37.39 -13.91
N ASN A 259 12.57 -38.72 -13.99
CA ASN A 259 13.74 -39.51 -14.39
C ASN A 259 15.04 -39.17 -13.63
N ASN A 260 14.96 -39.04 -12.29
CA ASN A 260 16.09 -38.67 -11.42
C ASN A 260 16.70 -37.29 -11.72
N LYS A 261 15.95 -36.39 -12.32
CA LYS A 261 16.32 -35.01 -12.58
C LYS A 261 15.27 -34.08 -12.01
N TYR A 262 15.70 -32.85 -11.74
CA TYR A 262 14.83 -31.77 -11.25
C TYR A 262 14.73 -30.69 -12.32
N TYR A 263 13.53 -30.41 -12.76
CA TYR A 263 13.20 -29.37 -13.74
C TYR A 263 12.68 -28.16 -12.98
N ILE A 264 13.43 -27.06 -13.00
CA ILE A 264 13.14 -25.84 -12.30
C ILE A 264 12.75 -24.77 -13.31
N PHE A 265 11.63 -24.13 -13.08
CA PHE A 265 11.12 -23.05 -13.91
C PHE A 265 11.31 -21.72 -13.19
N SER A 266 11.84 -20.75 -13.89
CA SER A 266 12.13 -19.41 -13.35
C SER A 266 11.81 -18.31 -14.35
N THR A 267 11.56 -17.13 -13.84
CA THR A 267 11.47 -15.89 -14.61
C THR A 267 12.69 -15.04 -14.29
N THR A 268 13.38 -14.55 -15.31
CA THR A 268 14.43 -13.54 -15.12
C THR A 268 13.82 -12.15 -15.08
N SER A 269 14.36 -11.29 -14.25
CA SER A 269 13.98 -9.89 -14.16
C SER A 269 15.20 -8.98 -14.25
N GLU A 270 15.04 -7.81 -14.81
CA GLU A 270 16.07 -6.77 -14.84
C GLU A 270 15.57 -5.55 -14.04
N LEU A 271 16.46 -5.07 -13.17
CA LEU A 271 16.23 -3.82 -12.46
C LEU A 271 16.57 -2.63 -13.37
N ASN A 272 15.56 -1.88 -13.74
CA ASN A 272 15.74 -0.65 -14.51
C ASN A 272 15.30 0.56 -13.63
N GLY A 273 16.21 0.96 -12.73
CA GLY A 273 15.94 2.03 -11.76
C GLY A 273 14.91 1.62 -10.70
N ILE A 274 13.69 2.14 -10.79
CA ILE A 274 12.59 1.88 -9.84
C ILE A 274 11.68 0.74 -10.33
N SER A 275 11.83 0.29 -11.58
CA SER A 275 10.95 -0.70 -12.21
C SER A 275 11.67 -2.04 -12.36
N VAL A 276 10.96 -3.12 -12.04
CA VAL A 276 11.39 -4.49 -12.35
C VAL A 276 10.76 -4.88 -13.69
N ASN A 277 11.61 -5.10 -14.69
CA ASN A 277 11.16 -5.61 -15.97
C ASN A 277 11.36 -7.12 -16.01
N MET A 278 10.30 -7.89 -16.22
CA MET A 278 10.38 -9.33 -16.45
C MET A 278 10.90 -9.56 -17.86
N LEU A 279 12.02 -10.26 -18.01
CA LEU A 279 12.70 -10.42 -19.29
C LEU A 279 12.38 -11.76 -19.96
N ASP A 280 12.79 -12.85 -19.33
CA ASP A 280 12.72 -14.17 -19.92
C ASP A 280 12.25 -15.24 -18.93
N ALA A 281 11.58 -16.23 -19.45
CA ALA A 281 11.29 -17.46 -18.71
C ALA A 281 12.36 -18.52 -19.05
N LYS A 282 12.84 -19.23 -18.03
CA LYS A 282 13.91 -20.25 -18.14
C LYS A 282 13.49 -21.57 -17.53
N ILE A 283 14.07 -22.64 -18.09
CA ILE A 283 14.04 -23.98 -17.50
C ILE A 283 15.47 -24.39 -17.20
N CYS A 284 15.73 -24.72 -15.93
CA CYS A 284 17.00 -25.29 -15.50
C CYS A 284 16.79 -26.76 -15.12
N VAL A 285 17.72 -27.61 -15.50
CA VAL A 285 17.69 -29.05 -15.14
C VAL A 285 18.88 -29.36 -14.24
N LEU A 286 18.57 -29.84 -13.02
CA LEU A 286 19.58 -30.36 -12.12
C LEU A 286 19.57 -31.88 -12.12
N SER A 287 20.75 -32.47 -11.97
CA SER A 287 20.91 -33.90 -11.68
C SER A 287 20.39 -34.24 -10.28
N ARG A 288 20.23 -35.52 -9.97
CA ARG A 288 19.88 -36.02 -8.63
C ARG A 288 20.80 -35.49 -7.53
N ASP A 289 22.07 -35.24 -7.87
CA ASP A 289 23.10 -34.75 -6.95
C ASP A 289 23.18 -33.20 -6.87
N GLY A 290 22.19 -32.51 -7.45
CA GLY A 290 22.11 -31.05 -7.40
C GLY A 290 23.07 -30.32 -8.34
N LYS A 291 23.58 -30.95 -9.38
CA LYS A 291 24.47 -30.32 -10.38
C LYS A 291 23.64 -29.83 -11.56
N LEU A 292 23.88 -28.61 -12.01
CA LEU A 292 23.27 -28.06 -13.22
C LEU A 292 23.74 -28.87 -14.46
N GLU A 293 22.79 -29.45 -15.19
CA GLU A 293 23.04 -30.21 -16.42
C GLU A 293 22.67 -29.42 -17.67
N LYS A 294 21.60 -28.64 -17.59
CA LYS A 294 21.07 -27.91 -18.74
C LYS A 294 20.31 -26.65 -18.29
N GLU A 295 20.36 -25.63 -19.11
CA GLU A 295 19.56 -24.42 -18.98
C GLU A 295 19.08 -23.99 -20.38
N GLU A 296 17.79 -23.64 -20.50
CA GLU A 296 17.14 -23.22 -21.73
C GLU A 296 16.22 -22.03 -21.47
N ASN A 297 16.24 -21.05 -22.37
CA ASN A 297 15.26 -19.98 -22.36
C ASN A 297 13.96 -20.45 -23.00
N ILE A 298 12.83 -20.22 -22.37
CA ILE A 298 11.50 -20.59 -22.87
C ILE A 298 11.06 -19.59 -23.94
N THR A 299 11.42 -18.33 -23.76
CA THR A 299 11.05 -17.23 -24.66
C THR A 299 12.30 -16.58 -25.22
N SER A 300 12.43 -16.56 -26.54
CA SER A 300 13.41 -15.74 -27.22
C SER A 300 12.74 -14.44 -27.66
N ASN A 301 13.07 -13.31 -27.03
CA ASN A 301 12.68 -11.94 -27.40
C ASN A 301 11.25 -11.48 -27.07
N GLU A 302 10.42 -12.25 -26.35
CA GLU A 302 9.13 -11.77 -25.90
C GLU A 302 9.14 -11.70 -24.36
N TRP A 303 8.77 -10.56 -23.82
CA TRP A 303 8.63 -10.34 -22.39
C TRP A 303 7.56 -11.27 -21.83
N GLY A 304 7.94 -12.13 -20.90
CA GLY A 304 6.99 -13.08 -20.35
C GLY A 304 7.35 -13.48 -18.92
N GLN A 305 6.34 -13.46 -18.06
CA GLN A 305 6.42 -13.99 -16.71
C GLN A 305 5.77 -15.38 -16.70
N ILE A 306 6.42 -16.37 -16.10
CA ILE A 306 5.78 -17.64 -15.80
C ILE A 306 4.73 -17.42 -14.72
N VAL A 307 3.49 -17.75 -15.03
CA VAL A 307 2.38 -17.67 -14.08
C VAL A 307 2.17 -19.02 -13.41
N PHE A 308 2.33 -20.08 -14.20
CA PHE A 308 2.02 -21.43 -13.76
C PHE A 308 2.69 -22.46 -14.65
N VAL A 309 3.11 -23.58 -14.09
CA VAL A 309 3.63 -24.74 -14.82
C VAL A 309 2.89 -26.01 -14.41
N LYS A 310 2.55 -26.83 -15.37
CA LYS A 310 1.96 -28.14 -15.16
C LYS A 310 2.77 -29.21 -15.86
N PHE A 311 3.04 -30.29 -15.18
CA PHE A 311 3.66 -31.47 -15.77
C PHE A 311 2.63 -32.58 -15.93
N TYR A 312 2.45 -33.05 -17.15
CA TYR A 312 1.49 -34.12 -17.46
C TYR A 312 1.87 -34.88 -18.72
N ASN A 313 1.84 -36.20 -18.68
CA ASN A 313 2.20 -37.07 -19.81
C ASN A 313 3.58 -36.73 -20.41
N GLU A 314 4.57 -36.51 -19.56
CA GLU A 314 5.96 -36.15 -19.95
C GLU A 314 6.07 -34.81 -20.69
N ILE A 315 5.06 -33.95 -20.58
CA ILE A 315 5.02 -32.60 -21.17
C ILE A 315 4.87 -31.58 -20.05
N PHE A 316 5.70 -30.53 -20.11
CA PHE A 316 5.56 -29.32 -19.31
C PHE A 316 4.71 -28.31 -20.08
N TYR A 317 3.58 -27.94 -19.51
CA TYR A 317 2.73 -26.85 -19.97
C TYR A 317 3.09 -25.59 -19.21
N VAL A 318 3.82 -24.70 -19.86
CA VAL A 318 4.32 -23.46 -19.24
C VAL A 318 3.44 -22.30 -19.65
N HIS A 319 2.74 -21.75 -18.69
CA HIS A 319 1.83 -20.62 -18.88
C HIS A 319 2.57 -19.33 -18.60
N CYS A 320 2.69 -18.49 -19.62
CA CYS A 320 3.34 -17.18 -19.52
C CYS A 320 2.34 -16.05 -19.78
N ILE A 321 2.57 -14.93 -19.13
CA ILE A 321 1.96 -13.65 -19.48
C ILE A 321 2.99 -12.88 -20.30
N ALA A 322 2.59 -12.42 -21.48
CA ALA A 322 3.37 -11.51 -22.30
C ALA A 322 2.56 -10.23 -22.55
N GLN A 323 3.24 -9.16 -22.93
CA GLN A 323 2.57 -7.93 -23.37
C GLN A 323 2.89 -7.69 -24.84
N ASP A 324 1.89 -7.37 -25.63
CA ASP A 324 2.02 -6.91 -26.99
C ASP A 324 1.45 -5.49 -27.18
N GLU A 325 1.43 -4.99 -28.40
CA GLU A 325 0.89 -3.66 -28.72
C GLU A 325 -0.60 -3.50 -28.39
N ASN A 326 -1.34 -4.60 -28.22
CA ASN A 326 -2.78 -4.64 -27.95
C ASN A 326 -3.11 -4.92 -26.48
N GLY A 327 -2.11 -5.20 -25.65
CA GLY A 327 -2.29 -5.45 -24.22
C GLY A 327 -1.68 -6.77 -23.73
N THR A 328 -2.22 -7.30 -22.63
CA THR A 328 -1.74 -8.54 -22.02
C THR A 328 -2.23 -9.76 -22.81
N ILE A 329 -1.31 -10.58 -23.25
CA ILE A 329 -1.59 -11.89 -23.88
C ILE A 329 -1.12 -13.03 -22.96
N TYR A 330 -1.86 -14.14 -23.02
CA TYR A 330 -1.49 -15.37 -22.32
C TYR A 330 -0.98 -16.37 -23.35
N LYS A 331 0.24 -16.86 -23.13
CA LYS A 331 0.90 -17.81 -24.01
C LYS A 331 1.24 -19.08 -23.28
N ILE A 332 0.98 -20.21 -23.90
CA ILE A 332 1.26 -21.52 -23.36
C ILE A 332 2.28 -22.17 -24.26
N PHE A 333 3.33 -22.67 -23.64
CA PHE A 333 4.35 -23.45 -24.33
C PHE A 333 4.32 -24.88 -23.82
N GLU A 334 4.39 -25.84 -24.73
CA GLU A 334 4.50 -27.25 -24.43
C GLU A 334 5.95 -27.71 -24.65
N TYR A 335 6.61 -28.09 -23.57
CA TYR A 335 7.98 -28.61 -23.61
C TYR A 335 7.99 -30.10 -23.26
N ASN A 336 8.70 -30.89 -24.05
CA ASN A 336 9.02 -32.25 -23.64
C ASN A 336 10.16 -32.25 -22.58
N THR A 337 10.43 -33.43 -22.01
CA THR A 337 11.48 -33.60 -20.99
C THR A 337 12.92 -33.39 -21.48
N ASN A 338 13.12 -33.34 -22.81
CA ASN A 338 14.40 -32.93 -23.42
C ASN A 338 14.52 -31.42 -23.61
N LEU A 339 13.53 -30.64 -23.16
CA LEU A 339 13.39 -29.20 -23.27
C LEU A 339 13.20 -28.70 -24.70
N ASN A 340 12.66 -29.53 -25.59
CA ASN A 340 12.24 -29.09 -26.91
C ASN A 340 10.81 -28.55 -26.83
N CYS A 341 10.60 -27.32 -27.28
CA CYS A 341 9.26 -26.77 -27.45
C CYS A 341 8.58 -27.53 -28.62
N ILE A 342 7.52 -28.28 -28.30
CA ILE A 342 6.78 -29.09 -29.27
C ILE A 342 5.55 -28.36 -29.80
N ASN A 343 5.03 -27.40 -29.03
CA ASN A 343 3.89 -26.59 -29.42
C ASN A 343 3.84 -25.28 -28.63
N SER A 344 3.18 -24.26 -29.20
CA SER A 344 2.85 -23.04 -28.46
C SER A 344 1.58 -22.42 -29.03
N TYR A 345 0.75 -21.83 -28.16
CA TYR A 345 -0.50 -21.20 -28.55
C TYR A 345 -0.89 -20.08 -27.60
N THR A 346 -1.65 -19.13 -28.09
CA THR A 346 -2.23 -18.06 -27.27
C THR A 346 -3.54 -18.52 -26.65
N SER A 347 -3.82 -18.03 -25.44
CA SER A 347 -5.09 -18.29 -24.74
C SER A 347 -5.71 -16.95 -24.34
N ASP A 348 -7.05 -16.90 -24.38
CA ASP A 348 -7.80 -15.71 -23.97
C ASP A 348 -7.73 -15.44 -22.45
N SER A 349 -7.27 -16.41 -21.68
CA SER A 349 -7.04 -16.25 -20.23
C SER A 349 -6.09 -17.30 -19.68
N CYS A 350 -5.30 -16.93 -18.66
CA CYS A 350 -4.45 -17.89 -17.93
C CYS A 350 -5.28 -18.97 -17.18
N TRP A 351 -6.57 -18.76 -16.98
CA TRP A 351 -7.44 -19.57 -16.16
C TRP A 351 -8.04 -20.77 -16.87
N LYS A 352 -8.19 -20.74 -18.20
CA LYS A 352 -8.76 -21.87 -18.96
C LYS A 352 -7.97 -23.17 -18.82
N LEU A 353 -6.73 -23.11 -18.35
CA LEU A 353 -5.85 -24.27 -18.25
C LEU A 353 -5.31 -24.56 -16.84
N SER A 354 -5.70 -23.78 -15.82
CA SER A 354 -5.48 -24.15 -14.43
C SER A 354 -6.39 -25.33 -14.04
N SER A 355 -6.30 -26.44 -14.82
CA SER A 355 -7.00 -27.66 -14.49
C SER A 355 -6.23 -28.33 -13.37
N TYR A 356 -6.81 -28.34 -12.17
CA TYR A 356 -6.38 -29.24 -11.11
C TYR A 356 -6.77 -30.66 -11.53
N LYS A 357 -5.85 -31.40 -12.15
CA LYS A 357 -6.10 -32.81 -12.38
C LYS A 357 -5.96 -33.52 -11.04
N THR A 358 -7.07 -33.90 -10.50
CA THR A 358 -7.12 -34.79 -9.36
C THR A 358 -7.02 -36.25 -9.87
N SER A 359 -6.53 -37.16 -9.06
CA SER A 359 -6.44 -38.58 -9.38
C SER A 359 -7.76 -39.18 -9.91
N ASN A 360 -8.90 -38.57 -9.62
CA ASN A 360 -10.23 -39.05 -9.91
C ASN A 360 -11.15 -38.06 -10.66
N GLY A 361 -10.58 -37.11 -11.43
CA GLY A 361 -11.39 -36.18 -12.21
C GLY A 361 -10.75 -34.84 -12.47
N LEU A 362 -11.41 -34.02 -13.28
CA LEU A 362 -10.94 -32.74 -13.71
C LEU A 362 -11.70 -31.63 -12.97
N ALA A 363 -10.97 -30.80 -12.19
CA ALA A 363 -11.47 -29.52 -11.73
C ALA A 363 -10.78 -28.42 -12.54
N TYR A 364 -11.53 -27.53 -13.16
CA TYR A 364 -10.97 -26.45 -13.96
C TYR A 364 -11.85 -25.20 -13.89
N TYR A 365 -11.26 -24.04 -14.15
CA TYR A 365 -12.01 -22.82 -14.37
C TYR A 365 -12.39 -22.69 -15.84
N ASP A 366 -13.66 -22.44 -16.11
CA ASP A 366 -14.15 -22.00 -17.40
C ASP A 366 -14.71 -20.57 -17.25
N SER A 367 -13.98 -19.62 -17.82
CA SER A 367 -14.27 -18.20 -17.72
C SER A 367 -14.21 -17.69 -16.27
N SER A 368 -15.29 -17.74 -15.53
CA SER A 368 -15.40 -17.34 -14.11
C SER A 368 -15.90 -18.48 -13.21
N ALA A 369 -16.24 -19.62 -13.78
CA ALA A 369 -16.85 -20.72 -13.05
C ALA A 369 -15.88 -21.87 -12.78
N LEU A 370 -15.81 -22.34 -11.54
CA LEU A 370 -15.11 -23.58 -11.19
C LEU A 370 -15.97 -24.78 -11.58
N ILE A 371 -15.46 -25.64 -12.45
CA ILE A 371 -16.12 -26.86 -12.91
C ILE A 371 -15.43 -28.08 -12.31
N ILE A 372 -16.19 -28.93 -11.64
CA ILE A 372 -15.72 -30.22 -11.10
C ILE A 372 -16.52 -31.33 -11.74
N ASN A 373 -15.84 -32.20 -12.51
CA ASN A 373 -16.46 -33.30 -13.23
C ASN A 373 -17.71 -32.88 -14.02
N GLY A 374 -17.64 -31.76 -14.71
CA GLY A 374 -18.71 -31.21 -15.53
C GLY A 374 -19.82 -30.47 -14.78
N LYS A 375 -19.76 -30.39 -13.45
CA LYS A 375 -20.66 -29.54 -12.66
C LYS A 375 -20.04 -28.20 -12.28
N ASN A 376 -20.84 -27.18 -12.45
CA ASN A 376 -20.45 -25.80 -12.10
C ASN A 376 -20.61 -25.57 -10.59
N ILE A 377 -19.55 -25.08 -9.94
CA ILE A 377 -19.57 -24.58 -8.56
C ILE A 377 -19.90 -23.09 -8.64
N PRO A 378 -20.97 -22.62 -8.01
CA PRO A 378 -21.42 -21.22 -8.12
C PRO A 378 -20.40 -20.21 -7.62
N ASP A 379 -20.28 -19.07 -8.30
CA ASP A 379 -19.37 -17.95 -7.96
C ASP A 379 -19.64 -17.30 -6.61
N LYS A 380 -20.84 -17.47 -6.06
CA LYS A 380 -21.25 -16.94 -4.76
C LYS A 380 -20.32 -17.32 -3.60
N TYR A 381 -19.49 -18.35 -3.78
CA TYR A 381 -18.54 -18.79 -2.77
C TYR A 381 -17.23 -17.98 -2.76
N GLY A 382 -17.00 -17.16 -3.79
CA GLY A 382 -15.82 -16.34 -3.95
C GLY A 382 -14.73 -17.01 -4.79
N LYS A 383 -13.49 -16.53 -4.61
CA LYS A 383 -12.33 -17.04 -5.33
C LYS A 383 -11.79 -18.31 -4.67
N LEU A 384 -11.61 -19.39 -5.43
CA LEU A 384 -10.95 -20.60 -4.94
C LEU A 384 -9.48 -20.32 -4.63
N VAL A 385 -9.05 -20.70 -3.45
CA VAL A 385 -7.67 -20.54 -2.97
C VAL A 385 -6.99 -21.87 -2.74
N LEU A 386 -7.75 -22.92 -2.43
CA LEU A 386 -7.20 -24.24 -2.15
C LEU A 386 -8.20 -25.33 -2.56
N CYS A 387 -7.68 -26.42 -3.13
CA CYS A 387 -8.44 -27.63 -3.42
C CYS A 387 -7.65 -28.84 -2.90
N LEU A 388 -8.17 -29.50 -1.90
CA LEU A 388 -7.60 -30.71 -1.32
C LEU A 388 -8.40 -31.93 -1.74
N ASN A 389 -7.71 -32.99 -2.17
CA ASN A 389 -8.35 -34.30 -2.39
C ASN A 389 -8.23 -35.11 -1.10
N ILE A 390 -9.35 -35.50 -0.54
CA ILE A 390 -9.40 -36.26 0.70
C ILE A 390 -10.23 -37.52 0.42
N ASN A 391 -9.58 -38.66 0.40
CA ASN A 391 -10.21 -39.93 0.01
C ASN A 391 -10.90 -39.81 -1.37
N ASN A 392 -12.18 -39.85 -1.45
CA ASN A 392 -12.96 -39.66 -2.68
C ASN A 392 -13.72 -38.35 -2.74
N GLU A 393 -13.35 -37.39 -1.91
CA GLU A 393 -14.00 -36.08 -1.79
C GLU A 393 -12.98 -34.97 -2.05
N LYS A 394 -13.46 -33.74 -2.27
CA LYS A 394 -12.65 -32.56 -2.44
C LYS A 394 -13.07 -31.50 -1.43
N LEU A 395 -12.12 -31.09 -0.60
CA LEU A 395 -12.29 -29.90 0.23
C LEU A 395 -11.81 -28.67 -0.56
N LEU A 396 -12.71 -27.78 -0.85
CA LEU A 396 -12.46 -26.53 -1.53
C LEU A 396 -12.49 -25.39 -0.52
N VAL A 397 -11.51 -24.53 -0.58
CA VAL A 397 -11.45 -23.33 0.26
C VAL A 397 -11.52 -22.10 -0.62
N PHE A 398 -12.44 -21.21 -0.31
CA PHE A 398 -12.66 -19.96 -1.05
C PHE A 398 -12.45 -18.75 -0.16
N LYS A 399 -11.97 -17.66 -0.75
CA LYS A 399 -12.02 -16.32 -0.17
C LYS A 399 -13.18 -15.56 -0.80
N ASN A 400 -14.18 -15.30 0.00
CA ASN A 400 -15.34 -14.52 -0.39
C ASN A 400 -15.23 -13.10 0.14
N VAL A 401 -15.20 -12.11 -0.75
CA VAL A 401 -15.17 -10.70 -0.36
C VAL A 401 -16.60 -10.24 -0.13
N VAL A 402 -16.96 -10.01 1.12
CA VAL A 402 -18.33 -9.65 1.52
C VAL A 402 -18.51 -8.16 1.79
N ASP A 403 -17.45 -7.44 2.18
CA ASP A 403 -17.43 -5.99 2.33
C ASP A 403 -15.98 -5.48 2.35
N TYR A 404 -15.84 -4.15 2.34
CA TYR A 404 -14.58 -3.47 2.49
C TYR A 404 -14.53 -2.74 3.82
N ASP A 405 -13.35 -2.72 4.46
CA ASP A 405 -13.13 -1.87 5.63
C ASP A 405 -12.92 -0.42 5.19
N TRP A 406 -13.98 0.37 5.32
CA TRP A 406 -14.01 1.77 4.93
C TRP A 406 -13.45 2.72 6.00
N SER A 407 -13.07 2.21 7.17
CA SER A 407 -12.59 3.01 8.32
C SER A 407 -11.20 3.63 8.08
N ASN A 408 -10.36 2.96 7.32
CA ASN A 408 -8.96 3.32 7.07
C ASN A 408 -8.69 3.66 5.60
N HIS A 409 -9.50 4.50 5.00
CA HIS A 409 -9.31 4.88 3.61
C HIS A 409 -8.09 5.77 3.42
N PRO A 410 -7.00 5.30 2.80
CA PRO A 410 -5.88 6.15 2.42
C PRO A 410 -6.27 6.96 1.18
N LYS A 411 -6.07 8.25 1.26
CA LYS A 411 -6.49 9.25 0.27
C LYS A 411 -6.03 8.99 -1.18
N TYR A 412 -5.05 8.09 -1.40
CA TYR A 412 -4.42 7.82 -2.70
C TYR A 412 -3.91 6.38 -2.87
N SER A 413 -4.32 5.41 -2.07
CA SER A 413 -3.90 4.03 -2.30
C SER A 413 -4.97 3.26 -3.08
N SER A 414 -4.54 2.46 -4.02
CA SER A 414 -5.36 1.46 -4.71
C SER A 414 -5.77 0.29 -3.79
N TYR A 415 -5.30 0.27 -2.55
CA TYR A 415 -5.60 -0.76 -1.57
C TYR A 415 -6.74 -0.32 -0.67
N ILE A 416 -7.87 -0.97 -0.84
CA ILE A 416 -9.00 -0.86 0.09
C ILE A 416 -8.93 -2.12 0.97
N PRO A 417 -8.78 -1.98 2.30
CA PRO A 417 -8.83 -3.13 3.19
C PRO A 417 -10.14 -3.89 3.00
N THR A 418 -10.07 -5.21 2.82
CA THR A 418 -11.24 -6.03 2.51
C THR A 418 -11.64 -6.88 3.71
N ILE A 419 -12.93 -6.96 3.95
CA ILE A 419 -13.51 -7.94 4.87
C ILE A 419 -13.82 -9.18 4.05
N THR A 420 -13.14 -10.28 4.34
CA THR A 420 -13.30 -11.54 3.63
C THR A 420 -13.88 -12.60 4.54
N GLN A 421 -14.75 -13.41 3.97
CA GLN A 421 -15.23 -14.64 4.58
C GLN A 421 -14.45 -15.81 3.98
N THR A 422 -13.91 -16.71 4.79
CA THR A 422 -13.37 -17.97 4.31
C THR A 422 -14.51 -18.98 4.21
N VAL A 423 -14.69 -19.56 3.03
CA VAL A 423 -15.75 -20.53 2.77
C VAL A 423 -15.12 -21.87 2.45
N TYR A 424 -15.53 -22.88 3.18
CA TYR A 424 -15.14 -24.27 3.00
C TYR A 424 -16.28 -25.04 2.38
N LEU A 425 -16.03 -25.74 1.26
CA LEU A 425 -16.97 -26.65 0.63
C LEU A 425 -16.39 -28.05 0.58
N LEU A 426 -17.16 -29.04 0.98
CA LEU A 426 -16.87 -30.43 0.68
C LEU A 426 -17.70 -30.86 -0.53
N VAL A 427 -17.03 -31.42 -1.52
CA VAL A 427 -17.64 -31.82 -2.79
C VAL A 427 -17.28 -33.27 -3.08
N ASP A 428 -18.24 -34.06 -3.46
CA ASP A 428 -18.02 -35.45 -3.90
C ASP A 428 -17.38 -35.51 -5.31
N ASN A 429 -16.99 -36.71 -5.74
CA ASN A 429 -16.42 -36.93 -7.07
C ASN A 429 -17.36 -36.59 -8.23
N ASN A 430 -18.66 -36.50 -7.99
CA ASN A 430 -19.65 -36.14 -8.99
C ASN A 430 -19.92 -34.63 -9.03
N GLY A 431 -19.19 -33.80 -8.21
CA GLY A 431 -19.38 -32.36 -8.12
C GLY A 431 -20.61 -31.96 -7.28
N ASN A 432 -21.16 -32.87 -6.45
CA ASN A 432 -22.23 -32.48 -5.52
C ASN A 432 -21.62 -31.87 -4.26
N ILE A 433 -22.16 -30.74 -3.84
CA ILE A 433 -21.76 -30.10 -2.58
C ILE A 433 -22.41 -30.86 -1.43
N LEU A 434 -21.58 -31.43 -0.57
CA LEU A 434 -22.05 -32.22 0.60
C LEU A 434 -22.33 -31.32 1.78
N TRP A 435 -21.45 -30.34 2.01
CA TRP A 435 -21.64 -29.32 3.03
C TRP A 435 -20.86 -28.03 2.71
N CYS A 436 -21.24 -26.96 3.41
CA CYS A 436 -20.61 -25.64 3.35
C CYS A 436 -20.42 -25.07 4.75
N LYS A 437 -19.28 -24.47 5.00
CA LYS A 437 -18.98 -23.71 6.22
C LYS A 437 -18.40 -22.34 5.86
N GLY A 438 -19.13 -21.29 6.21
CA GLY A 438 -18.63 -19.92 6.17
C GLY A 438 -18.03 -19.52 7.54
N LYS A 439 -16.84 -18.92 7.57
CA LYS A 439 -16.16 -18.47 8.77
C LYS A 439 -15.64 -17.06 8.63
#